data_ae4bbd02efd5bff3cd2879a0286b7dda
#
_entry.id   ae4bbd02efd5bff3cd2879a0286b7dda
#
_cell.length_a   1.000
_cell.length_b   1.000
_cell.length_c   1.000
_cell.angle_alpha   90.00
_cell.angle_beta   90.00
_cell.angle_gamma   90.00
#
_symmetry.space_group_name_H-M   'P 1'
#
loop_
_entity.id
_entity.type
_entity.pdbx_description
1 polymer ?
#
loop_
_entity_poly.entity_id
_entity_poly.type
_entity_poly.pdbx_seq_one_letter_code
_entity_poly.pdbx_strand_id
1 'polypeptide(L)'
;QKPLTHRNEGENLNLSGEKPVFTGSFKPGNGWQEVKFNKPVTGRYVCIEALNSQDGKDLACIAEMYFLDKDGSRLSREPWIVKYADSEDVAHVNRSADKTFDLQESTYWSTEKGSPYPHTIVIDLGSSHAVTGFQCLPRMESEVPGGIKDFKIYVKGENFKY
;
A
#
# COMPACT_ATOMS: atom_id res chain seq x y z
N GLN A 1 5.04 -10.91 23.32
CA GLN A 1 4.02 -9.89 23.07
C GLN A 1 3.94 -9.61 21.58
N LYS A 2 2.73 -9.64 21.02
CA LYS A 2 2.53 -9.33 19.60
C LYS A 2 2.72 -7.83 19.34
N PRO A 3 3.33 -7.44 18.19
CA PRO A 3 3.33 -6.04 17.78
C PRO A 3 1.90 -5.52 17.61
N LEU A 4 1.72 -4.22 17.82
CA LEU A 4 0.43 -3.58 17.59
C LEU A 4 0.20 -3.44 16.09
N THR A 5 -1.03 -3.70 15.66
CA THR A 5 -1.44 -3.46 14.28
C THR A 5 -1.84 -2.00 14.09
N HIS A 6 -1.95 -1.58 12.83
CA HIS A 6 -2.35 -0.21 12.48
C HIS A 6 -3.86 -0.07 12.27
N ARG A 7 -4.62 -1.02 12.79
CA ARG A 7 -6.08 -0.98 12.78
C ARG A 7 -6.59 -1.11 14.21
N ASN A 8 -7.29 -0.10 14.69
CA ASN A 8 -7.97 -0.15 15.97
C ASN A 8 -9.27 -0.95 15.82
N GLU A 9 -9.64 -1.64 16.90
CA GLU A 9 -10.89 -2.40 16.93
C GLU A 9 -12.07 -1.48 16.63
N GLY A 10 -12.92 -1.89 15.68
CA GLY A 10 -14.07 -1.12 15.25
C GLY A 10 -13.81 -0.05 14.20
N GLU A 11 -12.55 0.25 13.88
CA GLU A 11 -12.24 1.18 12.82
C GLU A 11 -12.25 0.48 11.47
N ASN A 12 -12.94 1.07 10.50
CA ASN A 12 -12.93 0.64 9.11
C ASN A 12 -12.78 1.85 8.20
N LEU A 13 -11.82 1.76 7.30
CA LEU A 13 -11.62 2.80 6.30
C LEU A 13 -12.88 2.94 5.44
N ASN A 14 -13.34 4.17 5.26
CA ASN A 14 -14.50 4.49 4.45
C ASN A 14 -14.08 5.29 3.22
N LEU A 15 -14.06 4.63 2.06
CA LEU A 15 -13.70 5.25 0.79
C LEU A 15 -14.91 5.77 0.00
N SER A 16 -16.11 5.76 0.59
CA SER A 16 -17.32 6.27 -0.07
C SER A 16 -17.14 7.75 -0.45
N GLY A 17 -17.43 8.07 -1.70
CA GLY A 17 -17.28 9.44 -2.21
C GLY A 17 -15.85 9.81 -2.61
N GLU A 18 -14.87 8.98 -2.32
CA GLU A 18 -13.49 9.23 -2.74
C GLU A 18 -13.31 8.78 -4.20
N LYS A 19 -12.54 9.58 -4.96
CA LYS A 19 -12.20 9.23 -6.34
C LYS A 19 -10.74 8.81 -6.42
N PRO A 20 -10.45 7.65 -7.00
CA PRO A 20 -9.06 7.25 -7.18
C PRO A 20 -8.36 8.18 -8.18
N VAL A 21 -7.08 8.45 -7.93
CA VAL A 21 -6.22 9.16 -8.88
C VAL A 21 -5.66 8.22 -9.93
N PHE A 22 -5.67 6.92 -9.65
CA PHE A 22 -5.23 5.89 -10.57
C PHE A 22 -6.00 4.60 -10.32
N THR A 23 -6.38 3.91 -11.39
CA THR A 23 -6.96 2.56 -11.36
C THR A 23 -6.23 1.73 -12.40
N GLY A 24 -5.72 0.58 -12.00
CA GLY A 24 -4.97 -0.28 -12.94
C GLY A 24 -4.70 -1.66 -12.39
N SER A 25 -3.78 -2.34 -13.05
CA SER A 25 -3.40 -3.71 -12.71
C SER A 25 -1.90 -3.87 -12.76
N PHE A 26 -1.34 -4.62 -11.80
CA PHE A 26 0.04 -5.05 -11.87
C PHE A 26 0.16 -6.30 -12.73
N LYS A 27 1.33 -6.46 -13.36
CA LYS A 27 1.68 -7.68 -14.09
C LYS A 27 2.14 -8.76 -13.10
N PRO A 28 2.00 -10.05 -13.46
CA PRO A 28 2.59 -11.12 -12.66
C PRO A 28 4.10 -10.97 -12.58
N GLY A 29 4.69 -11.49 -11.49
CA GLY A 29 6.12 -11.52 -11.29
C GLY A 29 6.54 -10.84 -9.98
N ASN A 30 7.83 -10.93 -9.68
CA ASN A 30 8.41 -10.44 -8.43
C ASN A 30 9.32 -9.22 -8.61
N GLY A 31 9.28 -8.55 -9.76
CA GLY A 31 10.06 -7.36 -10.03
C GLY A 31 9.33 -6.07 -9.68
N TRP A 32 10.09 -4.96 -9.69
CA TRP A 32 9.53 -3.64 -9.51
C TRP A 32 8.53 -3.30 -10.61
N GLN A 33 7.44 -2.66 -10.22
CA GLN A 33 6.44 -2.13 -11.15
C GLN A 33 6.21 -0.66 -10.85
N GLU A 34 6.01 0.11 -11.91
CA GLU A 34 5.78 1.55 -11.81
C GLU A 34 4.50 1.92 -12.56
N VAL A 35 3.72 2.79 -11.95
CA VAL A 35 2.57 3.40 -12.61
C VAL A 35 2.71 4.91 -12.55
N LYS A 36 2.26 5.60 -13.59
CA LYS A 36 2.26 7.07 -13.66
C LYS A 36 0.83 7.56 -13.74
N PHE A 37 0.52 8.59 -12.96
CA PHE A 37 -0.81 9.22 -12.99
C PHE A 37 -0.93 10.08 -14.24
N ASN A 38 -2.16 10.28 -14.71
CA ASN A 38 -2.43 11.13 -15.88
C ASN A 38 -1.99 12.58 -15.66
N LYS A 39 -2.06 13.05 -14.40
CA LYS A 39 -1.62 14.37 -14.00
C LYS A 39 -1.14 14.33 -12.57
N PRO A 40 -0.27 15.27 -12.13
CA PRO A 40 0.11 15.36 -10.73
C PRO A 40 -1.10 15.64 -9.85
N VAL A 41 -1.12 15.01 -8.66
CA VAL A 41 -2.16 15.25 -7.66
C VAL A 41 -1.48 15.66 -6.37
N THR A 42 -1.85 16.82 -5.83
CA THR A 42 -1.27 17.32 -4.59
C THR A 42 -2.01 16.74 -3.38
N GLY A 43 -1.26 16.17 -2.45
CA GLY A 43 -1.82 15.66 -1.21
C GLY A 43 -0.75 15.21 -0.23
N ARG A 44 -1.21 14.89 0.97
CA ARG A 44 -0.38 14.41 2.07
C ARG A 44 -0.68 12.97 2.43
N TYR A 45 -1.93 12.53 2.23
CA TYR A 45 -2.39 11.19 2.59
C TYR A 45 -2.62 10.38 1.33
N VAL A 46 -2.11 9.16 1.32
CA VAL A 46 -2.24 8.24 0.20
C VAL A 46 -2.90 6.95 0.69
N CYS A 47 -3.70 6.34 -0.18
CA CYS A 47 -4.30 5.04 0.09
C CYS A 47 -4.08 4.13 -1.12
N ILE A 48 -3.64 2.91 -0.83
CA ILE A 48 -3.60 1.84 -1.83
C ILE A 48 -4.71 0.88 -1.48
N GLU A 49 -5.63 0.67 -2.44
CA GLU A 49 -6.71 -0.30 -2.32
C GLU A 49 -6.46 -1.44 -3.30
N ALA A 50 -6.05 -2.59 -2.78
CA ALA A 50 -5.89 -3.79 -3.57
C ALA A 50 -7.23 -4.51 -3.67
N LEU A 51 -7.64 -4.86 -4.89
CA LEU A 51 -8.97 -5.41 -5.16
C LEU A 51 -8.97 -6.92 -5.30
N ASN A 52 -7.88 -7.50 -5.78
CA ASN A 52 -7.69 -8.94 -5.94
C ASN A 52 -6.22 -9.28 -6.13
N SER A 53 -5.91 -10.56 -6.18
CA SER A 53 -4.54 -11.07 -6.31
C SER A 53 -4.31 -11.76 -7.65
N GLN A 54 -3.04 -11.95 -8.00
CA GLN A 54 -2.64 -12.65 -9.22
C GLN A 54 -3.08 -14.11 -9.22
N ASP A 55 -3.09 -14.74 -8.05
CA ASP A 55 -3.45 -16.17 -7.91
C ASP A 55 -4.91 -16.41 -7.52
N GLY A 56 -5.71 -15.34 -7.36
CA GLY A 56 -7.12 -15.43 -6.96
C GLY A 56 -7.34 -15.76 -5.49
N LYS A 57 -6.29 -15.81 -4.68
CA LYS A 57 -6.39 -16.07 -3.24
C LYS A 57 -6.55 -14.78 -2.44
N ASP A 58 -6.79 -14.88 -1.14
CA ASP A 58 -7.15 -13.75 -0.28
C ASP A 58 -5.95 -12.91 0.17
N LEU A 59 -4.73 -13.42 0.07
CA LEU A 59 -3.54 -12.77 0.61
C LEU A 59 -3.12 -11.56 -0.22
N ALA A 60 -2.66 -10.49 0.44
CA ALA A 60 -1.99 -9.35 -0.18
C ALA A 60 -0.66 -9.09 0.52
N CYS A 61 0.41 -8.91 -0.26
CA CYS A 61 1.75 -8.63 0.25
C CYS A 61 2.43 -7.55 -0.59
N ILE A 62 3.20 -6.68 0.06
CA ILE A 62 4.05 -5.68 -0.60
C ILE A 62 5.37 -5.63 0.16
N ALA A 63 6.50 -5.79 -0.55
CA ALA A 63 7.82 -5.70 0.05
C ALA A 63 8.29 -4.26 0.20
N GLU A 64 8.15 -3.44 -0.85
CA GLU A 64 8.57 -2.05 -0.84
C GLU A 64 7.68 -1.22 -1.74
N MET A 65 7.49 0.05 -1.39
CA MET A 65 6.77 0.98 -2.26
C MET A 65 7.34 2.39 -2.13
N TYR A 66 7.19 3.16 -3.20
CA TYR A 66 7.53 4.57 -3.26
C TYR A 66 6.41 5.33 -3.96
N PHE A 67 6.23 6.58 -3.55
CA PHE A 67 5.49 7.56 -4.34
C PHE A 67 6.48 8.51 -5.00
N LEU A 68 6.13 8.98 -6.18
CA LEU A 68 7.01 9.82 -7.00
C LEU A 68 6.58 11.29 -6.90
N ASP A 69 7.57 12.18 -6.83
CA ASP A 69 7.35 13.63 -6.72
C ASP A 69 7.05 14.26 -8.08
N LYS A 70 6.99 15.60 -8.11
CA LYS A 70 6.69 16.37 -9.33
C LYS A 70 7.66 16.11 -10.48
N ASP A 71 8.89 15.68 -10.19
CA ASP A 71 9.93 15.41 -11.19
C ASP A 71 10.01 13.91 -11.54
N GLY A 72 9.14 13.09 -10.97
CA GLY A 72 9.17 11.64 -11.14
C GLY A 72 10.22 10.94 -10.29
N SER A 73 10.83 11.65 -9.34
CA SER A 73 11.80 11.09 -8.40
C SER A 73 11.10 10.51 -7.17
N ARG A 74 11.75 9.57 -6.50
CA ARG A 74 11.21 8.95 -5.29
C ARG A 74 11.15 9.96 -4.14
N LEU A 75 9.99 10.11 -3.52
CA LEU A 75 9.85 10.87 -2.28
C LEU A 75 10.62 10.18 -1.15
N SER A 76 11.24 10.97 -0.26
CA SER A 76 11.83 10.42 0.96
C SER A 76 10.73 9.77 1.80
N ARG A 77 10.99 8.56 2.27
CA ARG A 77 10.06 7.81 3.10
C ARG A 77 10.29 7.99 4.60
N GLU A 78 11.32 8.76 4.97
CA GLU A 78 11.69 8.98 6.36
C GLU A 78 10.52 9.52 7.22
N PRO A 79 9.73 10.51 6.74
CA PRO A 79 8.62 11.05 7.54
C PRO A 79 7.33 10.23 7.46
N TRP A 80 7.30 9.14 6.71
CA TRP A 80 6.06 8.38 6.50
C TRP A 80 5.57 7.70 7.78
N ILE A 81 4.25 7.74 7.99
CA ILE A 81 3.58 7.09 9.10
C ILE A 81 2.40 6.28 8.54
N VAL A 82 2.29 5.03 8.94
CA VAL A 82 1.10 4.22 8.62
C VAL A 82 -0.07 4.73 9.45
N LYS A 83 -1.14 5.16 8.82
CA LYS A 83 -2.37 5.61 9.47
C LYS A 83 -3.37 4.47 9.62
N TYR A 84 -3.36 3.51 8.70
CA TYR A 84 -4.30 2.41 8.71
C TYR A 84 -3.82 1.28 7.79
N ALA A 85 -4.10 0.05 8.20
CA ALA A 85 -4.02 -1.13 7.36
C ALA A 85 -5.19 -2.03 7.76
N ASP A 86 -5.95 -2.54 6.80
CA ASP A 86 -7.12 -3.37 7.11
C ASP A 86 -6.74 -4.70 7.75
N SER A 87 -5.58 -5.23 7.40
CA SER A 87 -5.11 -6.53 7.89
C SER A 87 -3.59 -6.56 7.91
N GLU A 88 -3.01 -7.11 8.98
CA GLU A 88 -1.56 -7.25 9.15
C GLU A 88 -1.28 -8.55 9.86
N ASP A 89 -0.47 -9.42 9.26
CA ASP A 89 -0.05 -10.67 9.87
C ASP A 89 1.13 -10.41 10.81
N VAL A 90 0.86 -10.43 12.10
CA VAL A 90 1.88 -10.21 13.15
C VAL A 90 1.96 -11.38 14.13
N ALA A 91 1.39 -12.54 13.77
CA ALA A 91 1.27 -13.68 14.69
C ALA A 91 2.62 -14.36 14.97
N HIS A 92 3.46 -14.50 13.95
CA HIS A 92 4.77 -15.17 14.06
C HIS A 92 5.92 -14.23 13.74
N VAL A 93 5.89 -13.63 12.55
CA VAL A 93 6.84 -12.62 12.11
C VAL A 93 6.07 -11.32 11.95
N ASN A 94 6.69 -10.20 12.28
CA ASN A 94 6.04 -8.90 12.11
C ASN A 94 5.96 -8.54 10.62
N ARG A 95 4.77 -8.71 10.02
CA ARG A 95 4.45 -8.36 8.63
C ARG A 95 3.56 -7.12 8.56
N SER A 96 3.77 -6.15 9.46
CA SER A 96 2.98 -4.92 9.49
C SER A 96 3.25 -4.02 8.27
N ALA A 97 2.36 -3.06 8.04
CA ALA A 97 2.38 -2.22 6.84
C ALA A 97 3.63 -1.34 6.73
N ASP A 98 4.27 -0.99 7.83
CA ASP A 98 5.52 -0.23 7.82
C ASP A 98 6.69 -0.98 7.18
N LYS A 99 6.57 -2.29 6.95
CA LYS A 99 7.56 -3.07 6.20
C LYS A 99 7.63 -2.65 4.73
N THR A 100 6.61 -1.96 4.21
CA THR A 100 6.60 -1.47 2.83
C THR A 100 7.57 -0.30 2.61
N PHE A 101 8.09 0.31 3.66
CA PHE A 101 9.06 1.41 3.55
C PHE A 101 10.20 1.32 4.59
N ASP A 102 10.65 0.12 4.90
CA ASP A 102 11.73 -0.13 5.88
C ASP A 102 13.12 -0.24 5.26
N LEU A 103 13.27 0.06 3.97
CA LEU A 103 14.52 -0.02 3.20
C LEU A 103 15.07 -1.43 3.04
N GLN A 104 14.26 -2.47 3.29
CA GLN A 104 14.67 -3.86 3.16
C GLN A 104 13.73 -4.61 2.21
N GLU A 105 14.25 -5.05 1.07
CA GLU A 105 13.45 -5.78 0.08
C GLU A 105 13.05 -7.19 0.53
N SER A 106 13.73 -7.72 1.55
CA SER A 106 13.46 -9.06 2.07
C SER A 106 12.31 -9.11 3.09
N THR A 107 11.91 -7.97 3.64
CA THR A 107 10.75 -7.86 4.51
C THR A 107 9.55 -7.38 3.72
N TYR A 108 8.35 -7.67 4.20
CA TYR A 108 7.14 -7.26 3.47
C TYR A 108 5.94 -7.17 4.41
N TRP A 109 5.00 -6.33 4.02
CA TRP A 109 3.66 -6.35 4.60
C TRP A 109 2.90 -7.55 4.07
N SER A 110 2.18 -8.22 4.93
CA SER A 110 1.25 -9.28 4.56
C SER A 110 -0.05 -9.12 5.34
N THR A 111 -1.17 -9.33 4.66
CA THR A 111 -2.46 -9.49 5.33
C THR A 111 -2.52 -10.83 6.04
N GLU A 112 -3.44 -10.95 6.99
CA GLU A 112 -3.70 -12.23 7.65
C GLU A 112 -4.28 -13.24 6.67
N LYS A 113 -3.87 -14.48 6.78
CA LYS A 113 -4.39 -15.58 5.97
C LYS A 113 -5.88 -15.72 6.20
N GLY A 114 -6.65 -15.75 5.11
CA GLY A 114 -8.10 -15.89 5.17
C GLY A 114 -8.86 -14.57 5.31
N SER A 115 -8.16 -13.44 5.44
CA SER A 115 -8.79 -12.13 5.43
C SER A 115 -9.16 -11.75 3.99
N PRO A 116 -10.44 -11.45 3.68
CA PRO A 116 -10.87 -11.23 2.31
C PRO A 116 -10.47 -9.88 1.75
N TYR A 117 -10.34 -9.80 0.41
CA TYR A 117 -10.22 -8.52 -0.29
C TYR A 117 -11.52 -7.69 -0.16
N PRO A 118 -11.43 -6.34 -0.30
CA PRO A 118 -10.24 -5.54 -0.63
C PRO A 118 -9.31 -5.35 0.56
N HIS A 119 -8.04 -5.11 0.26
CA HIS A 119 -7.03 -4.79 1.28
C HIS A 119 -6.51 -3.38 1.08
N THR A 120 -6.32 -2.64 2.18
CA THR A 120 -5.99 -1.22 2.13
C THR A 120 -4.86 -0.86 3.07
N ILE A 121 -4.00 0.07 2.61
CA ILE A 121 -3.02 0.75 3.45
C ILE A 121 -3.20 2.24 3.25
N VAL A 122 -3.22 2.99 4.36
CA VAL A 122 -3.21 4.47 4.34
C VAL A 122 -1.91 4.95 4.97
N ILE A 123 -1.22 5.84 4.27
CA ILE A 123 0.04 6.43 4.73
C ILE A 123 -0.08 7.95 4.75
N ASP A 124 0.43 8.53 5.84
CA ASP A 124 0.70 9.96 5.93
C ASP A 124 2.13 10.19 5.43
N LEU A 125 2.27 10.96 4.36
CA LEU A 125 3.59 11.27 3.78
C LEU A 125 4.38 12.29 4.62
N GLY A 126 3.79 12.83 5.69
CA GLY A 126 4.43 13.80 6.58
C GLY A 126 4.24 15.25 6.15
N SER A 127 4.05 15.49 4.88
CA SER A 127 3.74 16.81 4.32
C SER A 127 3.10 16.65 2.95
N SER A 128 2.54 17.75 2.43
CA SER A 128 1.90 17.75 1.12
C SER A 128 2.93 17.75 0.00
N HIS A 129 2.68 16.95 -1.03
CA HIS A 129 3.53 16.83 -2.21
C HIS A 129 2.67 16.76 -3.47
N ALA A 130 3.23 17.20 -4.59
CA ALA A 130 2.67 16.88 -5.90
C ALA A 130 3.11 15.45 -6.26
N VAL A 131 2.18 14.52 -6.23
CA VAL A 131 2.45 13.09 -6.46
C VAL A 131 2.14 12.77 -7.92
N THR A 132 3.08 12.13 -8.61
CA THR A 132 2.97 11.84 -10.05
C THR A 132 2.90 10.36 -10.38
N GLY A 133 3.19 9.49 -9.42
CA GLY A 133 3.21 8.05 -9.68
C GLY A 133 3.56 7.23 -8.45
N PHE A 134 3.67 5.93 -8.68
CA PHE A 134 3.82 4.94 -7.62
C PHE A 134 4.70 3.81 -8.12
N GLN A 135 5.59 3.31 -7.24
CA GLN A 135 6.41 2.12 -7.50
C GLN A 135 6.14 1.09 -6.42
N CYS A 136 6.06 -0.17 -6.82
CA CYS A 136 5.74 -1.27 -5.93
C CYS A 136 6.63 -2.48 -6.22
N LEU A 137 7.15 -3.08 -5.16
CA LEU A 137 7.90 -4.34 -5.22
C LEU A 137 7.11 -5.42 -4.49
N PRO A 138 6.72 -6.51 -5.16
CA PRO A 138 6.08 -7.65 -4.49
C PRO A 138 7.09 -8.44 -3.64
N ARG A 139 6.62 -9.49 -2.98
CA ARG A 139 7.51 -10.43 -2.28
C ARG A 139 8.53 -11.01 -3.26
N MET A 140 9.72 -11.33 -2.76
CA MET A 140 10.83 -11.82 -3.59
C MET A 140 10.71 -13.29 -3.98
N GLU A 141 9.83 -14.06 -3.36
CA GLU A 141 9.67 -15.49 -3.68
C GLU A 141 9.19 -15.70 -5.11
N SER A 142 9.64 -16.76 -5.74
CA SER A 142 9.39 -17.03 -7.16
C SER A 142 7.92 -17.19 -7.53
N GLU A 143 7.09 -17.69 -6.60
CA GLU A 143 5.65 -17.85 -6.82
C GLU A 143 4.82 -16.69 -6.27
N VAL A 144 5.45 -15.68 -5.74
CA VAL A 144 4.87 -14.41 -5.25
C VAL A 144 3.49 -14.57 -4.61
N PRO A 145 3.36 -15.31 -3.48
CA PRO A 145 2.10 -15.36 -2.77
C PRO A 145 1.65 -13.96 -2.37
N GLY A 146 0.37 -13.63 -2.55
CA GLY A 146 -0.15 -12.32 -2.21
C GLY A 146 0.21 -11.22 -3.23
N GLY A 147 0.65 -11.59 -4.42
CA GLY A 147 0.86 -10.63 -5.50
C GLY A 147 -0.44 -9.94 -5.89
N ILE A 148 -0.47 -8.62 -5.77
CA ILE A 148 -1.66 -7.81 -6.06
C ILE A 148 -1.84 -7.71 -7.58
N LYS A 149 -3.10 -7.80 -8.04
CA LYS A 149 -3.43 -7.61 -9.44
C LYS A 149 -4.10 -6.27 -9.66
N ASP A 150 -5.41 -6.19 -9.47
CA ASP A 150 -6.16 -4.95 -9.67
C ASP A 150 -6.10 -4.07 -8.43
N PHE A 151 -5.92 -2.77 -8.63
CA PHE A 151 -5.78 -1.85 -7.51
C PHE A 151 -6.21 -0.44 -7.89
N LYS A 152 -6.46 0.36 -6.85
CA LYS A 152 -6.74 1.80 -6.97
C LYS A 152 -5.82 2.55 -6.02
N ILE A 153 -5.43 3.77 -6.42
CA ILE A 153 -4.65 4.67 -5.58
C ILE A 153 -5.44 5.94 -5.37
N TYR A 154 -5.44 6.42 -4.13
CA TYR A 154 -6.09 7.66 -3.71
C TYR A 154 -5.04 8.59 -3.13
N VAL A 155 -5.13 9.88 -3.44
CA VAL A 155 -4.27 10.93 -2.85
C VAL A 155 -5.15 12.09 -2.45
N LYS A 156 -5.02 12.55 -1.21
CA LYS A 156 -5.81 13.69 -0.73
C LYS A 156 -5.05 14.52 0.31
N GLY A 157 -5.51 15.76 0.49
CA GLY A 157 -4.86 16.69 1.41
C GLY A 157 -5.18 16.43 2.88
N GLU A 158 -6.32 15.81 3.17
CA GLU A 158 -6.76 15.47 4.52
C GLU A 158 -6.81 13.95 4.68
N ASN A 159 -6.75 13.46 5.93
CA ASN A 159 -6.86 12.03 6.19
C ASN A 159 -8.20 11.49 5.69
N PHE A 160 -8.20 10.21 5.39
CA PHE A 160 -9.40 9.48 4.98
C PHE A 160 -10.35 9.34 6.16
N LYS A 161 -11.59 9.01 5.87
CA LYS A 161 -12.63 8.78 6.88
C LYS A 161 -12.64 7.32 7.33
N TYR A 162 -12.99 7.13 8.60
CA TYR A 162 -13.07 5.79 9.20
C TYR A 162 -14.44 5.56 9.85
#